data_75048b60edaad7f95d23a0dc702c548c
#
_entry.id   75048b60edaad7f95d23a0dc702c548c
#
_cell.length_a   1.000
_cell.length_b   1.000
_cell.length_c   1.000
_cell.angle_alpha   90.00
_cell.angle_beta   90.00
_cell.angle_gamma   90.00
#
_symmetry.space_group_name_H-M   'P 1'
#
loop_
_entity.id
_entity.type
_entity.pdbx_description
1 polymer ?
#
loop_
_entity_poly.entity_id
_entity_poly.type
_entity_poly.pdbx_seq_one_letter_code
_entity_poly.pdbx_strand_id
1 'polypeptide(L)'
;PRGMTVEKFINDGLMVIFFFAVGLEIKREIVCGQLSSARRAILPVLAAAGGMLVPAIFFTAFNHGTMAANGWGIPTATDIAFAIGILSMLGNRVPVSLKIFLTALAVADDLGAILVIALFYGGKVQITCLLVALVIMLGVYFMKQMGEKRMFSYLVPAFVVWGLFYYSGVHSTISGVAMALLIPMEPRYSKEYFAHKMRWLNALMLRAASHEDFPNEEQRFYLRRMHD
;
A
#
# COMPACT_ATOMS: atom_id res chain seq x y z
N PRO A 1 -1.33 -31.24 -15.84
CA PRO A 1 -0.45 -30.09 -15.79
C PRO A 1 -1.35 -28.86 -15.89
N ARG A 2 -1.47 -28.12 -14.79
CA ARG A 2 -2.22 -26.86 -14.76
C ARG A 2 -1.35 -25.83 -15.50
N GLY A 3 -1.55 -25.67 -16.81
CA GLY A 3 -0.87 -24.65 -17.59
C GLY A 3 -1.19 -23.28 -16.98
N MET A 4 -0.16 -22.45 -16.80
CA MET A 4 -0.30 -21.05 -16.39
C MET A 4 -0.92 -20.32 -17.59
N THR A 5 -2.21 -20.03 -17.54
CA THR A 5 -2.88 -19.21 -18.56
C THR A 5 -2.53 -17.74 -18.31
N VAL A 6 -2.60 -16.91 -19.35
CA VAL A 6 -2.34 -15.46 -19.25
C VAL A 6 -3.26 -14.83 -18.19
N GLU A 7 -4.50 -15.25 -18.14
CA GLU A 7 -5.47 -14.82 -17.13
C GLU A 7 -5.00 -15.11 -15.70
N LYS A 8 -4.51 -16.33 -15.44
CA LYS A 8 -3.96 -16.69 -14.12
C LYS A 8 -2.70 -15.91 -13.77
N PHE A 9 -1.82 -15.68 -14.75
CA PHE A 9 -0.62 -14.87 -14.54
C PHE A 9 -0.99 -13.43 -14.13
N ILE A 10 -2.01 -12.85 -14.75
CA ILE A 10 -2.49 -11.53 -14.39
C ILE A 10 -3.10 -11.55 -12.98
N ASN A 11 -4.05 -12.45 -12.73
CA ASN A 11 -4.81 -12.48 -11.47
C ASN A 11 -3.96 -12.90 -10.27
N ASP A 12 -3.05 -13.85 -10.43
CA ASP A 12 -2.26 -14.41 -9.32
C ASP A 12 -0.85 -13.85 -9.23
N GLY A 13 -0.37 -13.15 -10.27
CA GLY A 13 0.95 -12.54 -10.32
C GLY A 13 0.89 -11.01 -10.27
N LEU A 14 0.41 -10.37 -11.35
CA LEU A 14 0.43 -8.91 -11.45
C LEU A 14 -0.48 -8.23 -10.41
N MET A 15 -1.65 -8.82 -10.12
CA MET A 15 -2.57 -8.29 -9.12
C MET A 15 -1.97 -8.31 -7.71
N VAL A 16 -1.05 -9.23 -7.40
CA VAL A 16 -0.36 -9.25 -6.09
C VAL A 16 0.51 -8.00 -5.92
N ILE A 17 1.21 -7.58 -6.99
CA ILE A 17 2.02 -6.36 -6.97
C ILE A 17 1.14 -5.13 -6.73
N PHE A 18 -0.01 -5.07 -7.42
CA PHE A 18 -1.00 -4.01 -7.21
C PHE A 18 -1.49 -4.00 -5.76
N PHE A 19 -1.95 -5.13 -5.23
CA PHE A 19 -2.43 -5.22 -3.85
C PHE A 19 -1.32 -5.02 -2.80
N PHE A 20 -0.08 -5.30 -3.14
CA PHE A 20 1.05 -4.94 -2.30
C PHE A 20 1.22 -3.42 -2.22
N ALA A 21 1.13 -2.70 -3.34
CA ALA A 21 1.19 -1.24 -3.37
C ALA A 21 0.01 -0.62 -2.58
N VAL A 22 -1.21 -1.10 -2.81
CA VAL A 22 -2.40 -0.70 -2.06
C VAL A 22 -2.22 -1.00 -0.56
N GLY A 23 -1.68 -2.16 -0.19
CA GLY A 23 -1.38 -2.51 1.20
C GLY A 23 -0.40 -1.56 1.88
N LEU A 24 0.61 -1.07 1.15
CA LEU A 24 1.53 -0.02 1.67
C LEU A 24 0.79 1.30 1.88
N GLU A 25 -0.13 1.67 0.97
CA GLU A 25 -0.93 2.88 1.09
C GLU A 25 -1.91 2.79 2.27
N ILE A 26 -2.61 1.67 2.41
CA ILE A 26 -3.46 1.36 3.58
C ILE A 26 -2.66 1.52 4.88
N LYS A 27 -1.48 0.92 4.94
CA LYS A 27 -0.62 1.02 6.12
C LYS A 27 -0.22 2.46 6.42
N ARG A 28 0.15 3.23 5.40
CA ARG A 28 0.50 4.65 5.53
C ARG A 28 -0.68 5.43 6.12
N GLU A 29 -1.89 5.17 5.64
CA GLU A 29 -3.08 5.86 6.10
C GLU A 29 -3.45 5.49 7.54
N ILE A 30 -3.25 4.21 7.93
CA ILE A 30 -3.47 3.75 9.31
C ILE A 30 -2.42 4.34 10.28
N VAL A 31 -1.16 4.46 9.87
CA VAL A 31 -0.07 4.90 10.77
C VAL A 31 0.03 6.43 10.84
N CYS A 32 -0.07 7.11 9.71
CA CYS A 32 0.21 8.55 9.59
C CYS A 32 -0.98 9.37 9.06
N GLY A 33 -2.05 8.74 8.56
CA GLY A 33 -3.16 9.40 7.87
C GLY A 33 -4.40 9.60 8.73
N GLN A 34 -5.56 9.74 8.06
CA GLN A 34 -6.86 9.95 8.70
C GLN A 34 -7.36 8.71 9.44
N LEU A 35 -7.00 7.51 8.97
CA LEU A 35 -7.35 6.25 9.63
C LEU A 35 -6.54 5.98 10.91
N SER A 36 -5.55 6.80 11.23
CA SER A 36 -4.75 6.68 12.47
C SER A 36 -5.53 6.96 13.75
N SER A 37 -6.67 7.63 13.66
CA SER A 37 -7.54 7.95 14.81
C SER A 37 -8.97 7.49 14.53
N ALA A 38 -9.55 6.69 15.44
CA ALA A 38 -10.91 6.18 15.30
C ALA A 38 -11.93 7.31 15.04
N ARG A 39 -11.77 8.46 15.70
CA ARG A 39 -12.69 9.61 15.53
C ARG A 39 -12.65 10.19 14.11
N ARG A 40 -11.49 10.19 13.45
CA ARG A 40 -11.34 10.66 12.07
C ARG A 40 -11.73 9.60 11.06
N ALA A 41 -11.50 8.31 11.37
CA ALA A 41 -11.76 7.17 10.51
C ALA A 41 -13.27 6.85 10.38
N ILE A 42 -14.10 7.19 11.39
CA ILE A 42 -15.53 6.85 11.40
C ILE A 42 -16.22 7.29 10.11
N LEU A 43 -16.04 8.53 9.69
CA LEU A 43 -16.75 9.08 8.53
C LEU A 43 -16.32 8.41 7.21
N PRO A 44 -15.01 8.30 6.86
CA PRO A 44 -14.57 7.57 5.69
C PRO A 44 -14.99 6.09 5.70
N VAL A 45 -14.88 5.41 6.84
CA VAL A 45 -15.22 3.98 6.95
C VAL A 45 -16.72 3.75 6.79
N LEU A 46 -17.58 4.58 7.40
CA LEU A 46 -19.04 4.47 7.20
C LEU A 46 -19.45 4.80 5.76
N ALA A 47 -18.81 5.79 5.14
CA ALA A 47 -19.06 6.13 3.76
C ALA A 47 -18.63 5.01 2.80
N ALA A 48 -17.46 4.39 3.03
CA ALA A 48 -16.99 3.22 2.29
C ALA A 48 -17.93 2.03 2.47
N ALA A 49 -18.34 1.73 3.70
CA ALA A 49 -19.31 0.67 3.97
C ALA A 49 -20.63 0.90 3.21
N GLY A 50 -21.14 2.13 3.19
CA GLY A 50 -22.32 2.50 2.39
C GLY A 50 -22.09 2.34 0.89
N GLY A 51 -20.91 2.79 0.40
CA GLY A 51 -20.49 2.67 -1.00
C GLY A 51 -20.38 1.23 -1.48
N MET A 52 -20.01 0.29 -0.60
CA MET A 52 -19.98 -1.14 -0.91
C MET A 52 -21.34 -1.82 -0.77
N LEU A 53 -22.07 -1.56 0.32
CA LEU A 53 -23.33 -2.25 0.63
C LEU A 53 -24.45 -1.89 -0.36
N VAL A 54 -24.58 -0.63 -0.74
CA VAL A 54 -25.66 -0.19 -1.61
C VAL A 54 -25.59 -0.84 -3.00
N PRO A 55 -24.46 -0.79 -3.73
CA PRO A 55 -24.33 -1.50 -5.01
C PRO A 55 -24.48 -3.01 -4.88
N ALA A 56 -23.95 -3.62 -3.80
CA ALA A 56 -24.09 -5.05 -3.56
C ALA A 56 -25.56 -5.48 -3.39
N ILE A 57 -26.36 -4.70 -2.64
CA ILE A 57 -27.80 -4.95 -2.45
C ILE A 57 -28.54 -4.82 -3.78
N PHE A 58 -28.30 -3.74 -4.54
CA PHE A 58 -28.93 -3.56 -5.86
C PHE A 58 -28.56 -4.69 -6.81
N PHE A 59 -27.29 -5.04 -6.89
CA PHE A 59 -26.84 -6.13 -7.76
C PHE A 59 -27.52 -7.47 -7.38
N THR A 60 -27.56 -7.79 -6.10
CA THR A 60 -28.20 -9.03 -5.62
C THR A 60 -29.71 -9.03 -5.87
N ALA A 61 -30.38 -7.89 -5.69
CA ALA A 61 -31.82 -7.79 -5.94
C ALA A 61 -32.18 -8.02 -7.43
N PHE A 62 -31.37 -7.45 -8.36
CA PHE A 62 -31.63 -7.63 -9.80
C PHE A 62 -31.16 -8.96 -10.36
N ASN A 63 -30.15 -9.61 -9.75
CA ASN A 63 -29.55 -10.85 -10.23
C ASN A 63 -29.95 -12.07 -9.38
N HIS A 64 -30.96 -11.95 -8.52
CA HIS A 64 -31.41 -13.06 -7.68
C HIS A 64 -31.87 -14.24 -8.54
N GLY A 65 -31.32 -15.43 -8.28
CA GLY A 65 -31.64 -16.66 -9.03
C GLY A 65 -30.97 -16.79 -10.40
N THR A 66 -30.10 -15.86 -10.81
CA THR A 66 -29.33 -15.96 -12.05
C THR A 66 -27.95 -16.56 -11.80
N MET A 67 -27.24 -17.00 -12.88
CA MET A 67 -25.85 -17.44 -12.79
C MET A 67 -24.88 -16.31 -12.35
N ALA A 68 -25.29 -15.05 -12.54
CA ALA A 68 -24.51 -13.87 -12.17
C ALA A 68 -24.60 -13.52 -10.67
N ALA A 69 -25.48 -14.16 -9.89
CA ALA A 69 -25.72 -13.83 -8.48
C ALA A 69 -24.43 -13.81 -7.62
N ASN A 70 -23.45 -14.68 -7.94
CA ASN A 70 -22.17 -14.74 -7.23
C ASN A 70 -21.25 -13.54 -7.51
N GLY A 71 -21.55 -12.68 -8.51
CA GLY A 71 -20.75 -11.52 -8.88
C GLY A 71 -21.09 -10.25 -8.09
N TRP A 72 -21.78 -10.33 -6.97
CA TRP A 72 -22.24 -9.18 -6.18
C TRP A 72 -21.11 -8.26 -5.68
N GLY A 73 -19.89 -8.77 -5.58
CA GLY A 73 -18.71 -8.00 -5.19
C GLY A 73 -18.13 -7.14 -6.35
N ILE A 74 -18.50 -7.39 -7.61
CA ILE A 74 -17.94 -6.66 -8.76
C ILE A 74 -18.27 -5.16 -8.72
N PRO A 75 -19.52 -4.74 -8.52
CA PRO A 75 -19.87 -3.31 -8.51
C PRO A 75 -19.47 -2.57 -7.25
N THR A 76 -18.83 -3.23 -6.29
CA THR A 76 -18.33 -2.61 -5.06
C THR A 76 -16.92 -2.06 -5.19
N ALA A 77 -16.20 -2.38 -6.28
CA ALA A 77 -14.83 -1.92 -6.51
C ALA A 77 -14.82 -0.45 -6.96
N THR A 78 -13.98 0.36 -6.31
CA THR A 78 -13.81 1.80 -6.59
C THR A 78 -12.42 2.08 -7.15
N ASP A 79 -12.33 2.96 -8.16
CA ASP A 79 -11.06 3.43 -8.70
C ASP A 79 -10.65 4.77 -8.09
N ILE A 80 -9.70 4.70 -7.17
CA ILE A 80 -9.13 5.87 -6.48
C ILE A 80 -8.40 6.78 -7.46
N ALA A 81 -7.62 6.22 -8.39
CA ALA A 81 -6.78 6.99 -9.29
C ALA A 81 -7.65 7.88 -10.20
N PHE A 82 -8.80 7.35 -10.65
CA PHE A 82 -9.78 8.11 -11.42
C PHE A 82 -10.39 9.26 -10.60
N ALA A 83 -10.84 8.98 -9.37
CA ALA A 83 -11.43 9.99 -8.50
C ALA A 83 -10.46 11.12 -8.16
N ILE A 84 -9.21 10.78 -7.77
CA ILE A 84 -8.16 11.77 -7.47
C ILE A 84 -7.71 12.49 -8.74
N GLY A 85 -7.69 11.81 -9.89
CA GLY A 85 -7.36 12.39 -11.19
C GLY A 85 -8.30 13.54 -11.54
N ILE A 86 -9.63 13.31 -11.47
CA ILE A 86 -10.64 14.35 -11.71
C ILE A 86 -10.49 15.52 -10.73
N LEU A 87 -10.29 15.23 -9.44
CA LEU A 87 -10.08 16.27 -8.43
C LEU A 87 -8.82 17.10 -8.67
N SER A 88 -7.77 16.46 -9.20
CA SER A 88 -6.52 17.16 -9.53
C SER A 88 -6.70 18.10 -10.73
N MET A 89 -7.55 17.75 -11.69
CA MET A 89 -7.89 18.63 -12.82
C MET A 89 -8.64 19.89 -12.38
N LEU A 90 -9.41 19.82 -11.29
CA LEU A 90 -10.11 20.97 -10.70
C LEU A 90 -9.16 21.93 -9.94
N GLY A 91 -7.93 21.49 -9.68
CA GLY A 91 -6.84 22.28 -9.11
C GLY A 91 -7.18 22.88 -7.74
N ASN A 92 -6.96 24.19 -7.60
CA ASN A 92 -7.16 24.93 -6.34
C ASN A 92 -8.62 25.21 -5.98
N ARG A 93 -9.57 24.86 -6.86
CA ARG A 93 -11.01 25.02 -6.59
C ARG A 93 -11.53 24.00 -5.58
N VAL A 94 -10.81 22.92 -5.37
CA VAL A 94 -11.19 21.85 -4.43
C VAL A 94 -10.48 22.06 -3.10
N PRO A 95 -11.22 22.14 -1.97
CA PRO A 95 -10.63 22.23 -0.63
C PRO A 95 -9.72 21.02 -0.35
N VAL A 96 -8.58 21.26 0.30
CA VAL A 96 -7.62 20.20 0.66
C VAL A 96 -8.26 19.13 1.56
N SER A 97 -9.17 19.55 2.45
CA SER A 97 -9.92 18.63 3.32
C SER A 97 -10.74 17.60 2.55
N LEU A 98 -11.32 17.98 1.39
CA LEU A 98 -12.07 17.05 0.54
C LEU A 98 -11.15 16.05 -0.14
N LYS A 99 -9.97 16.47 -0.61
CA LYS A 99 -8.96 15.56 -1.17
C LYS A 99 -8.51 14.52 -0.14
N ILE A 100 -8.21 14.97 1.08
CA ILE A 100 -7.80 14.10 2.20
C ILE A 100 -8.93 13.12 2.56
N PHE A 101 -10.17 13.59 2.63
CA PHE A 101 -11.33 12.73 2.91
C PHE A 101 -11.51 11.65 1.84
N LEU A 102 -11.44 12.02 0.55
CA LEU A 102 -11.58 11.07 -0.55
C LEU A 102 -10.45 10.04 -0.59
N THR A 103 -9.22 10.44 -0.27
CA THR A 103 -8.11 9.48 -0.15
C THR A 103 -8.38 8.49 0.99
N ALA A 104 -8.82 8.94 2.15
CA ALA A 104 -9.13 8.07 3.27
C ALA A 104 -10.35 7.16 2.99
N LEU A 105 -11.38 7.68 2.29
CA LEU A 105 -12.54 6.92 1.84
C LEU A 105 -12.11 5.78 0.92
N ALA A 106 -11.31 6.10 -0.08
CA ALA A 106 -10.86 5.15 -1.08
C ALA A 106 -9.98 4.05 -0.47
N VAL A 107 -9.08 4.40 0.46
CA VAL A 107 -8.26 3.42 1.21
C VAL A 107 -9.15 2.53 2.09
N ALA A 108 -10.20 3.07 2.70
CA ALA A 108 -11.17 2.29 3.49
C ALA A 108 -11.99 1.34 2.61
N ASP A 109 -12.36 1.76 1.41
CA ASP A 109 -13.07 0.97 0.42
C ASP A 109 -12.22 -0.20 -0.10
N ASP A 110 -10.96 0.07 -0.44
CA ASP A 110 -9.99 -0.98 -0.83
C ASP A 110 -9.80 -2.02 0.26
N LEU A 111 -9.69 -1.58 1.52
CA LEU A 111 -9.63 -2.49 2.67
C LEU A 111 -10.88 -3.38 2.73
N GLY A 112 -12.04 -2.80 2.52
CA GLY A 112 -13.32 -3.50 2.47
C GLY A 112 -13.37 -4.51 1.33
N ALA A 113 -12.95 -4.13 0.12
CA ALA A 113 -12.88 -5.01 -1.03
C ALA A 113 -11.95 -6.22 -0.79
N ILE A 114 -10.78 -6.00 -0.17
CA ILE A 114 -9.85 -7.06 0.21
C ILE A 114 -10.50 -8.03 1.20
N LEU A 115 -11.23 -7.52 2.20
CA LEU A 115 -11.95 -8.35 3.17
C LEU A 115 -13.06 -9.17 2.49
N VAL A 116 -13.81 -8.58 1.59
CA VAL A 116 -14.84 -9.28 0.80
C VAL A 116 -14.21 -10.41 -0.02
N ILE A 117 -13.12 -10.15 -0.73
CA ILE A 117 -12.41 -11.17 -1.51
C ILE A 117 -11.90 -12.29 -0.60
N ALA A 118 -11.31 -11.95 0.54
CA ALA A 118 -10.77 -12.92 1.48
C ALA A 118 -11.83 -13.86 2.07
N LEU A 119 -13.02 -13.33 2.40
CA LEU A 119 -14.05 -14.05 3.10
C LEU A 119 -15.00 -14.82 2.16
N PHE A 120 -15.34 -14.25 1.00
CA PHE A 120 -16.41 -14.78 0.14
C PHE A 120 -15.91 -15.49 -1.12
N TYR A 121 -14.69 -15.17 -1.59
CA TYR A 121 -14.16 -15.68 -2.85
C TYR A 121 -13.01 -16.69 -2.67
N GLY A 122 -12.75 -17.17 -1.43
CA GLY A 122 -11.73 -18.18 -1.14
C GLY A 122 -12.11 -19.57 -1.68
N GLY A 123 -11.10 -20.32 -2.16
CA GLY A 123 -11.23 -21.69 -2.63
C GLY A 123 -11.06 -22.75 -1.50
N LYS A 124 -10.83 -24.01 -1.89
CA LYS A 124 -10.44 -25.07 -0.93
C LYS A 124 -9.06 -24.78 -0.37
N VAL A 125 -8.99 -24.53 0.93
CA VAL A 125 -7.76 -24.10 1.60
C VAL A 125 -6.90 -25.30 2.01
N GLN A 126 -5.63 -25.30 1.59
CA GLN A 126 -4.61 -26.22 2.12
C GLN A 126 -3.94 -25.59 3.35
N ILE A 127 -4.39 -26.02 4.53
CA ILE A 127 -3.96 -25.48 5.82
C ILE A 127 -2.44 -25.57 6.00
N THR A 128 -1.80 -26.63 5.52
CA THR A 128 -0.34 -26.81 5.65
C THR A 128 0.47 -25.68 5.01
N CYS A 129 0.12 -25.31 3.76
CA CYS A 129 0.81 -24.21 3.07
C CYS A 129 0.58 -22.87 3.79
N LEU A 130 -0.64 -22.68 4.32
CA LEU A 130 -0.99 -21.47 5.06
C LEU A 130 -0.21 -21.35 6.37
N LEU A 131 -0.04 -22.46 7.11
CA LEU A 131 0.75 -22.49 8.34
C LEU A 131 2.21 -22.17 8.07
N VAL A 132 2.80 -22.75 7.02
CA VAL A 132 4.20 -22.43 6.63
C VAL A 132 4.33 -20.94 6.25
N ALA A 133 3.38 -20.41 5.50
CA ALA A 133 3.36 -18.98 5.16
C ALA A 133 3.28 -18.10 6.42
N LEU A 134 2.44 -18.47 7.39
CA LEU A 134 2.30 -17.76 8.65
C LEU A 134 3.61 -17.77 9.46
N VAL A 135 4.33 -18.91 9.51
CA VAL A 135 5.62 -19.01 10.17
C VAL A 135 6.65 -18.08 9.52
N ILE A 136 6.69 -18.02 8.17
CA ILE A 136 7.58 -17.10 7.45
C ILE A 136 7.21 -15.65 7.75
N MET A 137 5.92 -15.29 7.74
CA MET A 137 5.44 -13.96 8.08
C MET A 137 5.81 -13.57 9.51
N LEU A 138 5.74 -14.51 10.46
CA LEU A 138 6.19 -14.31 11.83
C LEU A 138 7.70 -14.05 11.88
N GLY A 139 8.49 -14.79 11.10
CA GLY A 139 9.93 -14.54 10.95
C GLY A 139 10.23 -13.13 10.41
N VAL A 140 9.46 -12.68 9.41
CA VAL A 140 9.56 -11.31 8.86
C VAL A 140 9.19 -10.27 9.93
N TYR A 141 8.19 -10.53 10.74
CA TYR A 141 7.82 -9.66 11.86
C TYR A 141 8.96 -9.54 12.89
N PHE A 142 9.60 -10.64 13.27
CA PHE A 142 10.78 -10.61 14.17
C PHE A 142 11.96 -9.90 13.53
N MET A 143 12.20 -10.09 12.24
CA MET A 143 13.26 -9.39 11.50
C MET A 143 13.04 -7.87 11.52
N LYS A 144 11.78 -7.41 11.39
CA LYS A 144 11.41 -6.01 11.58
C LYS A 144 11.73 -5.53 13.00
N GLN A 145 11.43 -6.32 14.04
CA GLN A 145 11.73 -5.98 15.44
C GLN A 145 13.25 -5.87 15.71
N MET A 146 14.06 -6.66 15.00
CA MET A 146 15.52 -6.57 15.04
C MET A 146 16.08 -5.33 14.32
N GLY A 147 15.23 -4.50 13.72
CA GLY A 147 15.63 -3.23 13.09
C GLY A 147 16.16 -3.39 11.67
N GLU A 148 15.94 -4.52 10.99
CA GLU A 148 16.33 -4.67 9.58
C GLU A 148 15.51 -3.70 8.71
N LYS A 149 16.21 -2.86 7.93
CA LYS A 149 15.59 -1.81 7.07
C LYS A 149 15.87 -2.05 5.58
N ARG A 150 16.54 -3.13 5.22
CA ARG A 150 16.84 -3.44 3.82
C ARG A 150 15.61 -4.01 3.13
N MET A 151 15.17 -3.38 2.06
CA MET A 151 13.97 -3.78 1.33
C MET A 151 14.09 -5.21 0.74
N PHE A 152 15.26 -5.60 0.30
CA PHE A 152 15.51 -6.95 -0.22
C PHE A 152 15.24 -8.06 0.79
N SER A 153 15.52 -7.81 2.08
CA SER A 153 15.25 -8.77 3.15
C SER A 153 13.76 -9.07 3.33
N TYR A 154 12.89 -8.17 2.87
CA TYR A 154 11.42 -8.33 2.88
C TYR A 154 10.87 -8.89 1.58
N LEU A 155 11.49 -8.55 0.42
CA LEU A 155 11.02 -9.00 -0.89
C LEU A 155 11.19 -10.51 -1.10
N VAL A 156 12.30 -11.09 -0.64
CA VAL A 156 12.55 -12.53 -0.78
C VAL A 156 11.50 -13.37 -0.02
N PRO A 157 11.24 -13.13 1.29
CA PRO A 157 10.15 -13.80 1.98
C PRO A 157 8.78 -13.52 1.37
N ALA A 158 8.52 -12.30 0.86
CA ALA A 158 7.27 -11.95 0.23
C ALA A 158 6.98 -12.83 -0.99
N PHE A 159 8.00 -13.08 -1.81
CA PHE A 159 7.87 -13.96 -2.96
C PHE A 159 7.57 -15.42 -2.57
N VAL A 160 8.21 -15.91 -1.50
CA VAL A 160 7.95 -17.25 -0.97
C VAL A 160 6.53 -17.35 -0.39
N VAL A 161 6.10 -16.36 0.39
CA VAL A 161 4.74 -16.29 0.96
C VAL A 161 3.70 -16.25 -0.16
N TRP A 162 3.92 -15.45 -1.21
CA TRP A 162 3.06 -15.43 -2.39
C TRP A 162 2.92 -16.83 -3.02
N GLY A 163 4.02 -17.54 -3.25
CA GLY A 163 3.99 -18.89 -3.79
C GLY A 163 3.21 -19.87 -2.90
N LEU A 164 3.37 -19.78 -1.59
CA LEU A 164 2.63 -20.61 -0.62
C LEU A 164 1.12 -20.30 -0.64
N PHE A 165 0.73 -19.03 -0.74
CA PHE A 165 -0.67 -18.64 -0.89
C PHE A 165 -1.26 -19.14 -2.21
N TYR A 166 -0.52 -19.05 -3.31
CA TYR A 166 -0.92 -19.59 -4.60
C TYR A 166 -1.22 -21.10 -4.54
N TYR A 167 -0.38 -21.87 -3.84
CA TYR A 167 -0.61 -23.30 -3.65
C TYR A 167 -1.67 -23.64 -2.59
N SER A 168 -1.88 -22.74 -1.62
CA SER A 168 -2.85 -22.97 -0.54
C SER A 168 -4.31 -22.91 -0.98
N GLY A 169 -4.61 -22.32 -2.16
CA GLY A 169 -5.97 -22.11 -2.64
C GLY A 169 -6.64 -20.85 -2.06
N VAL A 170 -5.95 -20.10 -1.21
CA VAL A 170 -6.33 -18.74 -0.82
C VAL A 170 -5.93 -17.78 -1.94
N HIS A 171 -6.69 -16.69 -2.13
CA HIS A 171 -6.31 -15.67 -3.11
C HIS A 171 -4.90 -15.16 -2.86
N SER A 172 -4.02 -15.33 -3.84
CA SER A 172 -2.61 -14.94 -3.77
C SER A 172 -2.42 -13.43 -3.53
N THR A 173 -3.39 -12.60 -3.95
CA THR A 173 -3.43 -11.16 -3.74
C THR A 173 -3.38 -10.76 -2.25
N ILE A 174 -3.98 -11.56 -1.37
CA ILE A 174 -3.98 -11.32 0.08
C ILE A 174 -2.56 -11.36 0.65
N SER A 175 -1.68 -12.19 0.08
CA SER A 175 -0.27 -12.25 0.49
C SER A 175 0.45 -10.91 0.28
N GLY A 176 0.12 -10.21 -0.82
CA GLY A 176 0.68 -8.88 -1.11
C GLY A 176 0.35 -7.88 -0.02
N VAL A 177 -0.93 -7.79 0.36
CA VAL A 177 -1.39 -6.89 1.44
C VAL A 177 -0.78 -7.28 2.79
N ALA A 178 -0.82 -8.57 3.13
CA ALA A 178 -0.27 -9.07 4.40
C ALA A 178 1.22 -8.75 4.54
N MET A 179 2.00 -8.95 3.47
CA MET A 179 3.42 -8.59 3.45
C MET A 179 3.65 -7.08 3.51
N ALA A 180 2.85 -6.27 2.81
CA ALA A 180 2.92 -4.82 2.88
C ALA A 180 2.72 -4.29 4.32
N LEU A 181 1.79 -4.88 5.07
CA LEU A 181 1.56 -4.53 6.46
C LEU A 181 2.74 -4.87 7.38
N LEU A 182 3.58 -5.83 7.02
CA LEU A 182 4.77 -6.23 7.80
C LEU A 182 5.98 -5.32 7.54
N ILE A 183 6.14 -4.75 6.34
CA ILE A 183 7.29 -3.89 6.00
C ILE A 183 7.36 -2.68 6.94
N PRO A 184 8.56 -2.33 7.49
CA PRO A 184 8.70 -1.14 8.32
C PRO A 184 8.46 0.14 7.52
N MET A 185 7.75 1.11 8.10
CA MET A 185 7.54 2.45 7.50
C MET A 185 8.53 3.49 8.02
N GLU A 186 9.42 3.08 8.90
CA GLU A 186 10.43 4.00 9.41
C GLU A 186 11.38 4.41 8.30
N PRO A 187 11.67 5.71 8.15
CA PRO A 187 12.64 6.17 7.17
C PRO A 187 14.01 5.54 7.47
N ARG A 188 14.73 5.14 6.43
CA ARG A 188 16.06 4.54 6.53
C ARG A 188 17.03 5.44 7.31
N TYR A 189 16.83 6.74 7.20
CA TYR A 189 17.60 7.77 7.90
C TYR A 189 16.67 8.58 8.82
N SER A 190 17.09 8.78 10.08
CA SER A 190 16.33 9.60 11.02
C SER A 190 16.37 11.09 10.62
N LYS A 191 15.38 11.85 11.07
CA LYS A 191 15.37 13.32 10.90
C LYS A 191 16.63 13.98 11.48
N GLU A 192 17.16 13.41 12.57
CA GLU A 192 18.40 13.86 13.21
C GLU A 192 19.62 13.63 12.33
N TYR A 193 19.71 12.49 11.62
CA TYR A 193 20.75 12.22 10.65
C TYR A 193 20.75 13.28 9.52
N PHE A 194 19.58 13.60 8.97
CA PHE A 194 19.47 14.65 7.95
C PHE A 194 19.87 16.02 8.50
N ALA A 195 19.39 16.38 9.69
CA ALA A 195 19.74 17.64 10.33
C ALA A 195 21.24 17.74 10.63
N HIS A 196 21.87 16.65 11.03
CA HIS A 196 23.32 16.60 11.25
C HIS A 196 24.09 16.67 9.92
N LYS A 197 23.67 15.92 8.90
CA LYS A 197 24.30 15.94 7.58
C LYS A 197 24.20 17.32 6.93
N MET A 198 23.04 17.98 7.03
CA MET A 198 22.84 19.35 6.53
C MET A 198 23.72 20.37 7.26
N ARG A 199 23.81 20.27 8.59
CA ARG A 199 24.70 21.14 9.39
C ARG A 199 26.17 20.94 9.00
N TRP A 200 26.57 19.67 8.82
CA TRP A 200 27.94 19.35 8.40
C TRP A 200 28.25 19.89 7.00
N LEU A 201 27.34 19.70 6.02
CA LEU A 201 27.50 20.23 4.66
C LEU A 201 27.56 21.76 4.65
N ASN A 202 26.69 22.41 5.44
CA ASN A 202 26.71 23.88 5.57
C ASN A 202 28.03 24.38 6.19
N ALA A 203 28.55 23.71 7.21
CA ALA A 203 29.82 24.01 7.80
C ALA A 203 30.99 23.85 6.79
N LEU A 204 30.93 22.82 5.93
CA LEU A 204 31.91 22.66 4.85
C LEU A 204 31.81 23.76 3.79
N MET A 205 30.59 24.13 3.40
CA MET A 205 30.37 25.24 2.48
C MET A 205 30.93 26.56 3.03
N LEU A 206 30.68 26.85 4.29
CA LEU A 206 31.21 28.06 4.95
C LEU A 206 32.73 28.05 5.04
N ARG A 207 33.36 26.86 5.25
CA ARG A 207 34.83 26.73 5.21
C ARG A 207 35.41 26.87 3.80
N ALA A 208 34.67 26.38 2.78
CA ALA A 208 35.06 26.50 1.38
C ALA A 208 34.71 27.88 0.79
N ALA A 209 34.05 28.77 1.55
CA ALA A 209 33.80 30.14 1.16
C ALA A 209 35.15 30.91 1.11
N SER A 210 35.74 30.95 -0.05
CA SER A 210 36.89 31.82 -0.33
C SER A 210 36.41 33.25 -0.56
N HIS A 211 37.35 34.22 -0.51
CA HIS A 211 37.08 35.63 -0.69
C HIS A 211 36.60 36.03 -2.11
N GLU A 212 36.16 35.09 -2.93
CA GLU A 212 35.65 35.34 -4.28
C GLU A 212 34.12 35.46 -4.26
N ASP A 213 33.61 36.44 -4.99
CA ASP A 213 32.16 36.74 -5.12
C ASP A 213 31.36 35.67 -5.86
N PHE A 214 32.02 34.64 -6.42
CA PHE A 214 31.36 33.52 -7.11
C PHE A 214 31.70 32.20 -6.47
N PRO A 215 30.74 31.23 -6.45
CA PRO A 215 30.98 29.92 -5.88
C PRO A 215 32.12 29.21 -6.63
N ASN A 216 33.15 28.81 -5.89
CA ASN A 216 34.26 28.03 -6.44
C ASN A 216 33.82 26.59 -6.73
N GLU A 217 34.71 25.79 -7.37
CA GLU A 217 34.34 24.39 -7.73
C GLU A 217 34.01 23.52 -6.53
N GLU A 218 34.61 23.72 -5.37
CA GLU A 218 34.30 23.01 -4.15
C GLU A 218 32.90 23.35 -3.62
N GLN A 219 32.55 24.64 -3.64
CA GLN A 219 31.20 25.07 -3.25
C GLN A 219 30.13 24.51 -4.20
N ARG A 220 30.40 24.48 -5.50
CA ARG A 220 29.51 23.86 -6.51
C ARG A 220 29.37 22.36 -6.29
N PHE A 221 30.43 21.67 -5.89
CA PHE A 221 30.37 20.23 -5.53
C PHE A 221 29.46 19.99 -4.33
N TYR A 222 29.59 20.78 -3.25
CA TYR A 222 28.74 20.65 -2.06
C TYR A 222 27.30 21.06 -2.32
N LEU A 223 27.04 22.06 -3.16
CA LEU A 223 25.69 22.44 -3.58
C LEU A 223 25.00 21.33 -4.34
N ARG A 224 25.65 20.64 -5.28
CA ARG A 224 25.10 19.49 -5.98
C ARG A 224 24.74 18.37 -5.01
N ARG A 225 25.59 18.09 -4.04
CA ARG A 225 25.38 17.01 -3.06
C ARG A 225 24.29 17.31 -2.03
N MET A 226 23.84 18.55 -1.91
CA MET A 226 22.66 18.93 -1.11
C MET A 226 21.34 18.74 -1.88
N HIS A 227 21.44 18.70 -3.23
CA HIS A 227 20.26 18.55 -4.10
C HIS A 227 19.89 17.08 -4.34
N ASP A 228 20.84 16.15 -4.18
CA ASP A 228 20.66 14.68 -4.22
C ASP A 228 20.33 14.12 -2.81
#